data_f87231051b2f074059118bcb3febde6c
#
_entry.id   f87231051b2f074059118bcb3febde6c
#
_cell.length_a   1.000
_cell.length_b   1.000
_cell.length_c   1.000
_cell.angle_alpha   90.00
_cell.angle_beta   90.00
_cell.angle_gamma   90.00
#
_symmetry.space_group_name_H-M   'P 1'
#
loop_
_entity.id
_entity.type
_entity.pdbx_description
1 polymer ?
#
loop_
_entity_poly.entity_id
_entity_poly.type
_entity_poly.pdbx_seq_one_letter_code
_entity_poly.pdbx_strand_id
1 'polypeptide(L)'
;MLKLFLNAGFYILLFVSCNKTDANTDPSSTGSVIADPKAIEVLFIGNSLTYTNDLPALLTNHAKSRQILIRTSTIAFPNYALLDHLSENNITMAMSKTKFKYIIVQQGPSSQAEGRAWLIEGATKLKALANKNGASLCIFMVWPAYSNYSNFDGVIKNHTDAASMTNSILCPVGMAWKEYIDRTNDLSYYGPDLFHPSPKGSQVAAEIIFKSLFK
;
A
#
# COMPACT_ATOMS: atom_id res chain seq x y z
N MET A 1 -54.10 -33.73 25.22
CA MET A 1 -53.99 -34.49 26.47
C MET A 1 -52.75 -34.02 27.22
N LEU A 2 -53.04 -33.51 28.38
CA LEU A 2 -52.20 -32.92 29.41
C LEU A 2 -51.34 -33.99 30.09
N LYS A 3 -50.06 -33.78 30.36
CA LYS A 3 -49.45 -34.23 31.60
C LYS A 3 -48.19 -33.39 31.94
N LEU A 4 -48.44 -32.59 32.94
CA LEU A 4 -47.54 -31.90 33.82
C LEU A 4 -46.79 -32.94 34.72
N PHE A 5 -45.48 -32.82 34.91
CA PHE A 5 -44.83 -33.29 36.13
C PHE A 5 -43.85 -32.25 36.64
N LEU A 6 -44.23 -31.70 37.75
CA LEU A 6 -43.47 -30.94 38.69
C LEU A 6 -42.52 -31.89 39.45
N ASN A 7 -41.26 -31.57 39.67
CA ASN A 7 -40.62 -32.02 40.89
C ASN A 7 -39.60 -30.98 41.40
N ALA A 8 -39.74 -30.71 42.66
CA ALA A 8 -39.09 -29.69 43.45
C ALA A 8 -37.83 -30.25 44.15
N GLY A 9 -36.91 -29.35 44.41
CA GLY A 9 -36.15 -29.37 45.65
C GLY A 9 -34.72 -29.81 45.56
N PHE A 10 -33.80 -28.95 45.79
CA PHE A 10 -33.01 -28.93 47.06
C PHE A 10 -32.00 -27.78 47.02
N TYR A 11 -32.16 -26.84 47.95
CA TYR A 11 -31.19 -25.78 48.25
C TYR A 11 -30.08 -26.33 49.11
N ILE A 12 -28.83 -26.11 48.68
CA ILE A 12 -27.65 -26.13 49.60
C ILE A 12 -26.95 -24.82 49.48
N LEU A 13 -27.07 -23.97 50.45
CA LEU A 13 -26.23 -22.81 50.70
C LEU A 13 -24.91 -23.29 51.30
N LEU A 14 -23.82 -23.02 50.63
CA LEU A 14 -22.50 -23.01 51.23
C LEU A 14 -21.93 -21.60 51.19
N PHE A 15 -21.85 -20.97 52.34
CA PHE A 15 -21.07 -19.77 52.57
C PHE A 15 -19.59 -20.13 52.56
N VAL A 16 -18.80 -19.51 51.70
CA VAL A 16 -17.35 -19.44 51.87
C VAL A 16 -16.93 -17.98 51.80
N SER A 17 -16.23 -17.64 52.84
CA SER A 17 -15.68 -16.39 53.32
C SER A 17 -14.87 -15.61 52.30
N CYS A 18 -15.00 -14.28 52.41
CA CYS A 18 -14.13 -13.26 51.81
C CYS A 18 -12.64 -13.51 52.05
N ASN A 19 -11.85 -13.33 50.98
CA ASN A 19 -10.54 -12.72 51.11
C ASN A 19 -10.42 -11.66 50.02
N LYS A 20 -10.36 -10.41 50.44
CA LYS A 20 -9.98 -9.28 49.64
C LYS A 20 -8.49 -9.39 49.34
N THR A 21 -8.15 -9.44 48.07
CA THR A 21 -6.85 -8.99 47.57
C THR A 21 -7.14 -7.97 46.47
N ASP A 22 -6.82 -6.73 46.78
CA ASP A 22 -6.85 -5.62 45.85
C ASP A 22 -5.83 -5.87 44.74
N ALA A 23 -6.31 -6.13 43.55
CA ALA A 23 -5.52 -6.04 42.33
C ALA A 23 -6.20 -5.00 41.43
N ASN A 24 -5.77 -3.78 41.59
CA ASN A 24 -6.08 -2.65 40.71
C ASN A 24 -5.37 -2.90 39.40
N THR A 25 -6.04 -3.56 38.43
CA THR A 25 -5.61 -3.62 37.05
C THR A 25 -6.54 -2.72 36.25
N ASP A 26 -6.08 -1.51 36.04
CA ASP A 26 -6.64 -0.53 35.14
C ASP A 26 -6.43 -1.01 33.69
N PRO A 27 -7.47 -1.33 32.89
CA PRO A 27 -7.33 -1.74 31.50
C PRO A 27 -7.56 -0.54 30.58
N SER A 28 -6.76 0.49 30.70
CA SER A 28 -6.76 1.57 29.71
C SER A 28 -5.34 2.10 29.43
N SER A 29 -4.48 1.20 28.98
CA SER A 29 -3.30 1.63 28.23
C SER A 29 -3.62 1.51 26.74
N THR A 30 -4.38 2.44 26.22
CA THR A 30 -4.27 2.81 24.80
C THR A 30 -2.87 3.36 24.61
N GLY A 31 -1.92 2.45 24.37
CA GLY A 31 -0.57 2.81 23.98
C GLY A 31 -0.64 3.66 22.72
N SER A 32 -0.56 4.98 22.88
CA SER A 32 -0.21 5.86 21.79
C SER A 32 1.12 5.33 21.25
N VAL A 33 1.11 4.77 20.04
CA VAL A 33 2.33 4.39 19.34
C VAL A 33 3.09 5.70 19.13
N ILE A 34 4.03 5.99 20.03
CA ILE A 34 4.94 7.13 19.89
C ILE A 34 5.70 6.88 18.60
N ALA A 35 5.46 7.73 17.61
CA ALA A 35 6.13 7.66 16.34
C ALA A 35 7.65 7.75 16.58
N ASP A 36 8.41 6.73 16.15
CA ASP A 36 9.87 6.81 16.21
C ASP A 36 10.32 7.96 15.29
N PRO A 37 10.95 9.00 15.82
CA PRO A 37 11.35 10.19 15.06
C PRO A 37 12.37 9.89 13.96
N LYS A 38 12.97 8.70 13.95
CA LYS A 38 13.93 8.26 12.93
C LYS A 38 13.27 7.53 11.75
N ALA A 39 11.98 7.20 11.82
CA ALA A 39 11.31 6.50 10.74
C ALA A 39 11.14 7.40 9.51
N ILE A 40 11.43 6.85 8.35
CA ILE A 40 11.19 7.50 7.05
C ILE A 40 9.72 7.33 6.71
N GLU A 41 8.98 8.43 6.67
CA GLU A 41 7.56 8.43 6.32
C GLU A 41 7.38 8.32 4.80
N VAL A 42 6.58 7.35 4.36
CA VAL A 42 6.29 7.06 2.96
C VAL A 42 4.77 7.01 2.76
N LEU A 43 4.27 7.78 1.80
CA LEU A 43 2.86 7.74 1.41
C LEU A 43 2.71 6.98 0.11
N PHE A 44 1.83 5.98 0.09
CA PHE A 44 1.38 5.33 -1.13
C PHE A 44 0.03 5.92 -1.57
N ILE A 45 -0.10 6.24 -2.85
CA ILE A 45 -1.34 6.69 -3.49
C ILE A 45 -1.56 5.82 -4.73
N GLY A 46 -2.68 5.10 -4.81
CA GLY A 46 -2.93 4.22 -5.94
C GLY A 46 -4.24 3.45 -5.86
N ASN A 47 -4.22 2.24 -6.41
CA ASN A 47 -5.40 1.37 -6.46
C ASN A 47 -5.04 -0.07 -6.04
N SER A 48 -5.78 -1.07 -6.55
CA SER A 48 -5.55 -2.47 -6.19
C SER A 48 -4.13 -2.96 -6.45
N LEU A 49 -3.43 -2.45 -7.44
CA LEU A 49 -2.03 -2.82 -7.69
C LEU A 49 -1.07 -2.35 -6.58
N THR A 50 -1.50 -1.36 -5.78
CA THR A 50 -0.77 -0.90 -4.59
C THR A 50 -1.11 -1.71 -3.34
N TYR A 51 -2.38 -2.03 -3.08
CA TYR A 51 -2.74 -2.70 -1.83
C TYR A 51 -2.77 -4.23 -1.91
N THR A 52 -2.79 -4.82 -3.11
CA THR A 52 -2.76 -6.29 -3.25
C THR A 52 -1.49 -6.87 -2.60
N ASN A 53 -1.67 -7.92 -1.81
CA ASN A 53 -0.64 -8.57 -0.98
C ASN A 53 0.08 -7.62 0.00
N ASP A 54 -0.55 -6.48 0.34
CA ASP A 54 -0.01 -5.47 1.26
C ASP A 54 1.41 -5.01 0.85
N LEU A 55 1.55 -4.54 -0.40
CA LEU A 55 2.82 -4.02 -0.92
C LEU A 55 3.50 -2.99 0.00
N PRO A 56 2.77 -2.05 0.67
CA PRO A 56 3.38 -1.14 1.63
C PRO A 56 4.06 -1.85 2.81
N ALA A 57 3.44 -2.90 3.36
CA ALA A 57 4.06 -3.70 4.42
C ALA A 57 5.26 -4.52 3.90
N LEU A 58 5.20 -5.05 2.68
CA LEU A 58 6.34 -5.72 2.04
C LEU A 58 7.54 -4.77 1.91
N LEU A 59 7.31 -3.51 1.49
CA LEU A 59 8.37 -2.49 1.46
C LEU A 59 8.95 -2.23 2.85
N THR A 60 8.09 -2.09 3.86
CA THR A 60 8.52 -1.88 5.25
C THR A 60 9.37 -3.04 5.76
N ASN A 61 8.95 -4.27 5.52
CA ASN A 61 9.67 -5.48 5.93
C ASN A 61 11.02 -5.61 5.19
N HIS A 62 11.05 -5.31 3.90
CA HIS A 62 12.28 -5.30 3.12
C HIS A 62 13.28 -4.25 3.63
N ALA A 63 12.80 -3.03 3.92
CA ALA A 63 13.62 -1.97 4.50
C ALA A 63 14.17 -2.34 5.88
N LYS A 64 13.35 -2.96 6.73
CA LYS A 64 13.75 -3.44 8.06
C LYS A 64 14.90 -4.46 7.97
N SER A 65 14.87 -5.37 6.99
CA SER A 65 15.96 -6.33 6.76
C SER A 65 17.27 -5.67 6.36
N ARG A 66 17.22 -4.41 5.92
CA ARG A 66 18.37 -3.55 5.57
C ARG A 66 18.66 -2.49 6.65
N GLN A 67 18.09 -2.63 7.85
CA GLN A 67 18.25 -1.71 8.98
C GLN A 67 17.76 -0.28 8.70
N ILE A 68 16.83 -0.13 7.76
CA ILE A 68 16.16 1.12 7.44
C ILE A 68 14.74 1.08 8.01
N LEU A 69 14.41 2.05 8.85
CA LEU A 69 13.09 2.14 9.45
C LEU A 69 12.19 3.00 8.56
N ILE A 70 11.18 2.37 7.98
CA ILE A 70 10.14 3.01 7.17
C ILE A 70 8.80 2.88 7.88
N ARG A 71 7.99 3.93 7.81
CA ARG A 71 6.56 3.90 8.15
C ARG A 71 5.77 4.27 6.92
N THR A 72 4.77 3.45 6.58
CA THR A 72 3.93 3.65 5.42
C THR A 72 2.54 4.13 5.80
N SER A 73 2.00 5.06 5.01
CA SER A 73 0.58 5.41 4.96
C SER A 73 0.06 5.09 3.56
N THR A 74 -1.20 4.68 3.43
CA THR A 74 -1.77 4.26 2.16
C THR A 74 -3.11 4.94 1.91
N ILE A 75 -3.26 5.54 0.72
CA ILE A 75 -4.51 6.08 0.18
C ILE A 75 -4.70 5.36 -1.17
N ALA A 76 -5.45 4.25 -1.16
CA ALA A 76 -5.63 3.44 -2.35
C ALA A 76 -7.05 2.88 -2.40
N PHE A 77 -7.73 3.09 -3.54
CA PHE A 77 -9.11 2.67 -3.75
C PHE A 77 -9.23 1.89 -5.06
N PRO A 78 -10.15 0.91 -5.14
CA PRO A 78 -10.34 0.13 -6.35
C PRO A 78 -10.60 1.02 -7.57
N ASN A 79 -9.88 0.74 -8.67
CA ASN A 79 -10.04 1.41 -9.97
C ASN A 79 -9.72 2.92 -10.01
N TYR A 80 -9.23 3.54 -8.93
CA TYR A 80 -8.86 4.95 -8.95
C TYR A 80 -7.65 5.21 -9.85
N ALA A 81 -7.77 6.26 -10.67
CA ALA A 81 -6.64 6.94 -11.29
C ALA A 81 -6.10 8.04 -10.35
N LEU A 82 -4.96 8.63 -10.70
CA LEU A 82 -4.39 9.72 -9.88
C LEU A 82 -5.29 10.95 -9.83
N LEU A 83 -6.05 11.21 -10.88
CA LEU A 83 -6.99 12.33 -10.93
C LEU A 83 -8.18 12.14 -9.98
N ASP A 84 -8.63 10.91 -9.77
CA ASP A 84 -9.72 10.60 -8.82
C ASP A 84 -9.28 10.94 -7.39
N HIS A 85 -8.06 10.56 -7.01
CA HIS A 85 -7.49 10.92 -5.71
C HIS A 85 -7.33 12.42 -5.50
N LEU A 86 -7.06 13.17 -6.57
CA LEU A 86 -6.89 14.63 -6.52
C LEU A 86 -8.22 15.37 -6.38
N SER A 87 -9.36 14.72 -6.69
CA SER A 87 -10.70 15.27 -6.47
C SER A 87 -11.13 15.21 -5.01
N GLU A 88 -10.38 14.49 -4.16
CA GLU A 88 -10.68 14.28 -2.74
C GLU A 88 -9.67 14.99 -1.83
N ASN A 89 -10.04 15.16 -0.55
CA ASN A 89 -9.20 15.81 0.44
C ASN A 89 -8.21 14.87 1.17
N ASN A 90 -8.25 13.56 0.88
CA ASN A 90 -7.50 12.55 1.63
C ASN A 90 -5.98 12.81 1.60
N ILE A 91 -5.44 13.20 0.44
CA ILE A 91 -4.01 13.49 0.26
C ILE A 91 -3.61 14.72 1.07
N THR A 92 -4.36 15.81 0.95
CA THR A 92 -4.06 17.07 1.68
C THR A 92 -4.18 16.89 3.18
N MET A 93 -5.17 16.11 3.65
CA MET A 93 -5.30 15.75 5.06
C MET A 93 -4.13 14.89 5.57
N ALA A 94 -3.66 13.93 4.79
CA ALA A 94 -2.49 13.14 5.17
C ALA A 94 -1.23 14.01 5.26
N MET A 95 -1.01 14.86 4.25
CA MET A 95 0.14 15.76 4.18
C MET A 95 0.12 16.88 5.25
N SER A 96 -1.04 17.28 5.74
CA SER A 96 -1.12 18.25 6.85
C SER A 96 -0.70 17.64 8.19
N LYS A 97 -0.86 16.34 8.37
CA LYS A 97 -0.53 15.62 9.61
C LYS A 97 0.88 15.04 9.61
N THR A 98 1.43 14.73 8.42
CA THR A 98 2.70 14.00 8.29
C THR A 98 3.58 14.63 7.23
N LYS A 99 4.87 14.79 7.57
CA LYS A 99 5.92 15.15 6.62
C LYS A 99 6.49 13.88 6.02
N PHE A 100 6.08 13.58 4.79
CA PHE A 100 6.58 12.43 4.06
C PHE A 100 7.95 12.72 3.45
N LYS A 101 8.82 11.71 3.42
CA LYS A 101 10.07 11.76 2.66
C LYS A 101 9.82 11.36 1.21
N TYR A 102 8.97 10.35 1.01
CA TYR A 102 8.61 9.84 -0.32
C TYR A 102 7.10 9.73 -0.46
N ILE A 103 6.60 10.10 -1.63
CA ILE A 103 5.22 9.90 -2.05
C ILE A 103 5.24 9.03 -3.30
N ILE A 104 4.81 7.79 -3.17
CA ILE A 104 4.80 6.81 -4.25
C ILE A 104 3.40 6.81 -4.85
N VAL A 105 3.32 7.16 -6.13
CA VAL A 105 2.04 7.25 -6.85
C VAL A 105 1.95 6.17 -7.91
N GLN A 106 0.79 5.53 -7.98
CA GLN A 106 0.51 4.46 -8.91
C GLN A 106 -0.83 4.70 -9.59
N GLN A 107 -0.82 4.63 -10.92
CA GLN A 107 -1.99 4.57 -11.77
C GLN A 107 -2.01 3.24 -12.52
N GLY A 108 -3.18 2.80 -12.99
CA GLY A 108 -3.29 1.62 -13.83
C GLY A 108 -2.41 1.68 -15.08
N PRO A 109 -2.32 0.59 -15.85
CA PRO A 109 -1.48 0.52 -17.05
C PRO A 109 -1.88 1.61 -18.07
N SER A 110 -1.10 2.67 -18.15
CA SER A 110 -1.39 3.86 -18.96
C SER A 110 -0.66 3.76 -20.30
N SER A 111 -0.96 2.71 -21.09
CA SER A 111 -0.29 2.44 -22.39
C SER A 111 -0.78 3.29 -23.55
N GLN A 112 -2.02 3.76 -23.49
CA GLN A 112 -2.69 4.50 -24.54
C GLN A 112 -2.62 6.02 -24.31
N ALA A 113 -2.93 6.81 -25.34
CA ALA A 113 -2.80 8.28 -25.32
C ALA A 113 -3.59 8.93 -24.17
N GLU A 114 -4.82 8.50 -23.93
CA GLU A 114 -5.66 9.04 -22.86
C GLU A 114 -5.08 8.71 -21.47
N GLY A 115 -4.74 7.44 -21.24
CA GLY A 115 -4.11 7.01 -19.98
C GLY A 115 -2.78 7.72 -19.72
N ARG A 116 -2.00 7.97 -20.79
CA ARG A 116 -0.78 8.77 -20.73
C ARG A 116 -1.06 10.20 -20.28
N ALA A 117 -2.09 10.83 -20.88
CA ALA A 117 -2.44 12.20 -20.52
C ALA A 117 -2.84 12.31 -19.04
N TRP A 118 -3.68 11.41 -18.55
CA TRP A 118 -4.09 11.36 -17.14
C TRP A 118 -2.93 11.07 -16.20
N LEU A 119 -2.02 10.18 -16.57
CA LEU A 119 -0.82 9.88 -15.76
C LEU A 119 0.07 11.11 -15.60
N ILE A 120 0.35 11.82 -16.69
CA ILE A 120 1.22 13.01 -16.67
C ILE A 120 0.54 14.16 -15.92
N GLU A 121 -0.74 14.40 -16.15
CA GLU A 121 -1.50 15.44 -15.47
C GLU A 121 -1.55 15.16 -13.94
N GLY A 122 -1.92 13.93 -13.57
CA GLY A 122 -1.99 13.51 -12.17
C GLY A 122 -0.62 13.61 -11.48
N ALA A 123 0.43 13.10 -12.14
CA ALA A 123 1.79 13.18 -11.62
C ALA A 123 2.27 14.63 -11.45
N THR A 124 1.94 15.52 -12.40
CA THR A 124 2.30 16.96 -12.32
C THR A 124 1.65 17.64 -11.13
N LYS A 125 0.35 17.42 -10.91
CA LYS A 125 -0.39 17.97 -9.76
C LYS A 125 0.14 17.40 -8.45
N LEU A 126 0.40 16.09 -8.38
CA LEU A 126 0.96 15.44 -7.19
C LEU A 126 2.41 15.86 -6.91
N LYS A 127 3.20 16.15 -7.95
CA LYS A 127 4.54 16.73 -7.78
C LYS A 127 4.50 18.07 -7.09
N ALA A 128 3.55 18.94 -7.46
CA ALA A 128 3.38 20.23 -6.80
C ALA A 128 3.02 20.08 -5.31
N LEU A 129 2.15 19.11 -4.98
CA LEU A 129 1.79 18.79 -3.59
C LEU A 129 2.99 18.18 -2.83
N ALA A 130 3.73 17.27 -3.45
CA ALA A 130 4.92 16.66 -2.87
C ALA A 130 5.98 17.73 -2.52
N ASN A 131 6.24 18.66 -3.44
CA ASN A 131 7.18 19.77 -3.21
C ASN A 131 6.74 20.65 -2.00
N LYS A 132 5.45 20.95 -1.86
CA LYS A 132 4.91 21.70 -0.70
C LYS A 132 5.07 20.93 0.61
N ASN A 133 5.00 19.62 0.58
CA ASN A 133 5.22 18.74 1.75
C ASN A 133 6.73 18.57 2.07
N GLY A 134 7.62 18.87 1.12
CA GLY A 134 9.07 18.60 1.21
C GLY A 134 9.44 17.17 0.82
N ALA A 135 8.55 16.47 0.10
CA ALA A 135 8.71 15.08 -0.28
C ALA A 135 9.24 14.92 -1.72
N SER A 136 9.89 13.79 -1.96
CA SER A 136 10.19 13.32 -3.33
C SER A 136 9.02 12.54 -3.89
N LEU A 137 8.55 12.90 -5.09
CA LEU A 137 7.54 12.09 -5.81
C LEU A 137 8.22 10.91 -6.49
N CYS A 138 7.57 9.74 -6.41
CA CYS A 138 8.04 8.49 -7.00
C CYS A 138 6.92 7.91 -7.86
N ILE A 139 7.20 7.64 -9.14
CA ILE A 139 6.25 7.02 -10.07
C ILE A 139 6.44 5.50 -10.02
N PHE A 140 5.47 4.79 -9.48
CA PHE A 140 5.44 3.34 -9.50
C PHE A 140 4.97 2.87 -10.88
N MET A 141 5.90 2.44 -11.72
CA MET A 141 5.61 1.84 -13.02
C MET A 141 5.01 0.46 -12.82
N VAL A 142 3.76 0.30 -13.22
CA VAL A 142 3.05 -0.98 -13.21
C VAL A 142 3.24 -1.76 -14.51
N TRP A 143 2.51 -2.84 -14.69
CA TRP A 143 2.50 -3.76 -15.84
C TRP A 143 1.08 -3.88 -16.39
N PRO A 144 0.91 -4.24 -17.67
CA PRO A 144 -0.42 -4.52 -18.23
C PRO A 144 -0.92 -5.90 -17.78
N ALA A 145 -2.25 -6.13 -17.87
CA ALA A 145 -2.77 -7.49 -17.82
C ALA A 145 -2.10 -8.37 -18.88
N TYR A 146 -1.93 -9.66 -18.61
CA TYR A 146 -1.26 -10.56 -19.56
C TYR A 146 -1.99 -10.66 -20.91
N SER A 147 -3.31 -10.56 -20.91
CA SER A 147 -4.11 -10.44 -22.15
C SER A 147 -3.71 -9.26 -23.04
N ASN A 148 -3.08 -8.25 -22.46
CA ASN A 148 -2.63 -7.02 -23.13
C ASN A 148 -1.09 -6.90 -23.09
N TYR A 149 -0.37 -8.03 -23.12
CA TYR A 149 1.09 -8.07 -22.99
C TYR A 149 1.81 -7.16 -23.99
N SER A 150 1.29 -7.05 -25.21
CA SER A 150 1.82 -6.16 -26.26
C SER A 150 1.82 -4.67 -25.87
N ASN A 151 1.09 -4.29 -24.83
CA ASN A 151 1.05 -2.92 -24.33
C ASN A 151 2.22 -2.56 -23.39
N PHE A 152 3.10 -3.51 -23.04
CA PHE A 152 4.22 -3.24 -22.12
C PHE A 152 5.08 -2.06 -22.56
N ASP A 153 5.44 -1.98 -23.82
CA ASP A 153 6.30 -0.90 -24.33
C ASP A 153 5.64 0.46 -24.16
N GLY A 154 4.33 0.54 -24.40
CA GLY A 154 3.54 1.75 -24.13
C GLY A 154 3.48 2.12 -22.66
N VAL A 155 3.29 1.14 -21.77
CA VAL A 155 3.31 1.37 -20.32
C VAL A 155 4.68 1.88 -19.86
N ILE A 156 5.75 1.22 -20.28
CA ILE A 156 7.14 1.58 -19.93
C ILE A 156 7.43 3.01 -20.40
N LYS A 157 7.16 3.29 -21.69
CA LYS A 157 7.37 4.62 -22.26
C LYS A 157 6.64 5.70 -21.47
N ASN A 158 5.35 5.52 -21.24
CA ASN A 158 4.51 6.55 -20.65
C ASN A 158 4.83 6.84 -19.18
N HIS A 159 5.19 5.81 -18.40
CA HIS A 159 5.64 6.00 -17.00
C HIS A 159 7.04 6.63 -16.94
N THR A 160 7.93 6.27 -17.87
CA THR A 160 9.25 6.91 -17.99
C THR A 160 9.13 8.39 -18.36
N ASP A 161 8.28 8.71 -19.32
CA ASP A 161 7.99 10.09 -19.70
C ASP A 161 7.42 10.88 -18.51
N ALA A 162 6.43 10.32 -17.79
CA ALA A 162 5.83 10.98 -16.63
C ALA A 162 6.86 11.26 -15.53
N ALA A 163 7.74 10.32 -15.23
CA ALA A 163 8.81 10.51 -14.26
C ALA A 163 9.81 11.58 -14.70
N SER A 164 10.22 11.56 -15.97
CA SER A 164 11.14 12.54 -16.55
C SER A 164 10.54 13.95 -16.54
N MET A 165 9.32 14.10 -17.07
CA MET A 165 8.63 15.40 -17.19
C MET A 165 8.35 16.05 -15.83
N THR A 166 8.16 15.25 -14.78
CA THR A 166 7.90 15.75 -13.42
C THR A 166 9.17 15.81 -12.54
N ASN A 167 10.33 15.45 -13.07
CA ASN A 167 11.56 15.29 -12.29
C ASN A 167 11.31 14.44 -11.03
N SER A 168 10.75 13.25 -11.23
CA SER A 168 10.37 12.31 -10.16
C SER A 168 11.21 11.04 -10.23
N ILE A 169 11.29 10.33 -9.11
CA ILE A 169 11.95 9.02 -9.07
C ILE A 169 11.07 8.02 -9.83
N LEU A 170 11.66 7.26 -10.76
CA LEU A 170 10.99 6.13 -11.38
C LEU A 170 11.26 4.85 -10.58
N CYS A 171 10.21 4.12 -10.21
CA CYS A 171 10.28 2.77 -9.67
C CYS A 171 9.92 1.80 -10.81
N PRO A 172 10.89 1.22 -11.55
CA PRO A 172 10.65 0.60 -12.86
C PRO A 172 10.20 -0.87 -12.76
N VAL A 173 9.15 -1.13 -11.96
CA VAL A 173 8.69 -2.51 -11.69
C VAL A 173 8.20 -3.19 -12.96
N GLY A 174 7.39 -2.51 -13.78
CA GLY A 174 6.89 -3.07 -15.04
C GLY A 174 8.01 -3.44 -16.03
N MET A 175 9.08 -2.64 -16.07
CA MET A 175 10.27 -2.98 -16.87
C MET A 175 10.90 -4.30 -16.41
N ALA A 176 11.12 -4.46 -15.11
CA ALA A 176 11.72 -5.67 -14.56
C ALA A 176 10.82 -6.90 -14.72
N TRP A 177 9.50 -6.71 -14.67
CA TRP A 177 8.55 -7.79 -14.96
C TRP A 177 8.64 -8.24 -16.41
N LYS A 178 8.64 -7.27 -17.35
CA LYS A 178 8.79 -7.58 -18.79
C LYS A 178 10.08 -8.34 -19.05
N GLU A 179 11.20 -7.84 -18.55
CA GLU A 179 12.51 -8.48 -18.72
C GLU A 179 12.55 -9.92 -18.17
N TYR A 180 11.96 -10.13 -17.00
CA TYR A 180 11.88 -11.46 -16.40
C TYR A 180 11.03 -12.41 -17.26
N ILE A 181 9.84 -11.97 -17.66
CA ILE A 181 8.90 -12.79 -18.46
C ILE A 181 9.49 -13.10 -19.84
N ASP A 182 10.04 -12.11 -20.52
CA ASP A 182 10.65 -12.29 -21.86
C ASP A 182 11.81 -13.29 -21.84
N ARG A 183 12.58 -13.29 -20.74
CA ARG A 183 13.72 -14.20 -20.58
C ARG A 183 13.33 -15.62 -20.18
N THR A 184 12.27 -15.79 -19.39
CA THR A 184 11.97 -17.05 -18.70
C THR A 184 10.69 -17.72 -19.15
N ASN A 185 9.78 -16.98 -19.81
CA ASN A 185 8.40 -17.37 -20.06
C ASN A 185 7.61 -17.71 -18.77
N ASP A 186 8.09 -17.26 -17.58
CA ASP A 186 7.46 -17.53 -16.28
C ASP A 186 6.52 -16.38 -15.92
N LEU A 187 5.23 -16.70 -15.77
CA LEU A 187 4.17 -15.77 -15.39
C LEU A 187 3.93 -15.72 -13.87
N SER A 188 4.78 -16.30 -13.06
CA SER A 188 4.60 -16.41 -11.61
C SER A 188 4.54 -15.07 -10.87
N TYR A 189 4.87 -13.95 -11.51
CA TYR A 189 4.64 -12.62 -10.95
C TYR A 189 3.17 -12.20 -11.00
N TYR A 190 2.41 -12.70 -11.98
CA TYR A 190 0.96 -12.50 -12.03
C TYR A 190 0.24 -13.41 -11.04
N GLY A 191 -0.86 -12.90 -10.48
CA GLY A 191 -1.85 -13.68 -9.75
C GLY A 191 -2.74 -14.51 -10.68
N PRO A 192 -3.73 -15.24 -10.12
CA PRO A 192 -4.59 -16.13 -10.90
C PRO A 192 -5.41 -15.43 -11.99
N ASP A 193 -5.70 -14.15 -11.84
CA ASP A 193 -6.44 -13.34 -12.81
C ASP A 193 -5.56 -12.76 -13.93
N LEU A 194 -4.27 -13.04 -13.90
CA LEU A 194 -3.28 -12.56 -14.86
C LEU A 194 -3.23 -11.03 -15.00
N PHE A 195 -3.62 -10.33 -13.93
CA PHE A 195 -3.56 -8.87 -13.82
C PHE A 195 -2.98 -8.41 -12.48
N HIS A 196 -3.63 -8.79 -11.37
CA HIS A 196 -3.09 -8.46 -10.05
C HIS A 196 -1.78 -9.23 -9.77
N PRO A 197 -0.91 -8.70 -8.92
CA PRO A 197 0.34 -9.39 -8.62
C PRO A 197 0.08 -10.63 -7.77
N SER A 198 0.85 -11.68 -8.02
CA SER A 198 1.01 -12.76 -7.03
C SER A 198 1.79 -12.26 -5.80
N PRO A 199 1.83 -13.01 -4.69
CA PRO A 199 2.73 -12.69 -3.58
C PRO A 199 4.19 -12.53 -4.01
N LYS A 200 4.68 -13.36 -4.94
CA LYS A 200 6.02 -13.24 -5.52
C LYS A 200 6.20 -11.95 -6.32
N GLY A 201 5.20 -11.59 -7.13
CA GLY A 201 5.21 -10.34 -7.91
C GLY A 201 5.24 -9.10 -7.02
N SER A 202 4.46 -9.08 -5.94
CA SER A 202 4.47 -7.98 -4.97
C SER A 202 5.80 -7.89 -4.21
N GLN A 203 6.42 -9.02 -3.87
CA GLN A 203 7.75 -9.05 -3.26
C GLN A 203 8.79 -8.38 -4.16
N VAL A 204 8.81 -8.76 -5.44
CA VAL A 204 9.71 -8.17 -6.45
C VAL A 204 9.43 -6.68 -6.62
N ALA A 205 8.15 -6.27 -6.63
CA ALA A 205 7.79 -4.86 -6.69
C ALA A 205 8.35 -4.08 -5.49
N ALA A 206 8.20 -4.61 -4.27
CA ALA A 206 8.74 -3.99 -3.05
C ALA A 206 10.26 -3.82 -3.11
N GLU A 207 10.99 -4.84 -3.59
CA GLU A 207 12.45 -4.77 -3.73
C GLU A 207 12.89 -3.71 -4.75
N ILE A 208 12.21 -3.60 -5.88
CA ILE A 208 12.53 -2.61 -6.91
C ILE A 208 12.21 -1.20 -6.43
N ILE A 209 11.07 -1.01 -5.77
CA ILE A 209 10.72 0.26 -5.14
C ILE A 209 11.79 0.62 -4.12
N PHE A 210 12.17 -0.29 -3.22
CA PHE A 210 13.23 -0.04 -2.25
C PHE A 210 14.53 0.41 -2.90
N LYS A 211 15.02 -0.32 -3.90
CA LYS A 211 16.25 0.02 -4.66
C LYS A 211 16.16 1.38 -5.35
N SER A 212 14.95 1.83 -5.72
CA SER A 212 14.73 3.13 -6.35
C SER A 212 14.80 4.28 -5.35
N LEU A 213 14.37 4.05 -4.09
CA LEU A 213 14.36 5.05 -3.03
C LEU A 213 15.71 5.18 -2.30
N PHE A 214 16.43 4.07 -2.17
CA PHE A 214 17.66 3.95 -1.35
C PHE A 214 18.84 3.47 -2.21
N LYS A 215 19.31 4.36 -3.04
CA LYS A 215 20.54 4.14 -3.89
C LYS A 215 21.80 4.34 -3.09
#